data_92035c3ae59b8300f8f9f7737e64f94e
#
_entry.id   92035c3ae59b8300f8f9f7737e64f94e
#
_cell.length_a   1.000
_cell.length_b   1.000
_cell.length_c   1.000
_cell.angle_alpha   90.00
_cell.angle_beta   90.00
_cell.angle_gamma   90.00
#
_symmetry.space_group_name_H-M   'P 1'
#
loop_
_entity.id
_entity.type
_entity.pdbx_description
1 polymer ?
#
loop_
_entity_poly.entity_id
_entity_poly.type
_entity_poly.pdbx_seq_one_letter_code
_entity_poly.pdbx_strand_id
1 'polypeptide(L)'
;MMPLPRGQAIRRDGGLWAFERALARYGLAPVAGVDEAGRGACAGPLVVAACVLPEGRRGQVPDLADSKLLTPTVRERVYEHVVRRALDFRVVAIPAADVDRLGLHVANVVGMRQAVAGLRVRPAYVLTDGFPVPGLGVPGLAMWKGDQVAASVAAASVLAKVTRDRLMCQLGDRYPEYDFASHKGYVTPEHSAALLAHGPCPEHRFSYVNVARAGESSVGCQDGENELVIADTMVRA
;
A
#
# COMPACT_ATOMS: atom_id res chain seq x y z
N MET A 1 -11.85 -22.38 10.81
CA MET A 1 -12.43 -21.17 10.19
C MET A 1 -13.82 -20.99 10.81
N MET A 2 -13.96 -20.08 11.78
CA MET A 2 -15.30 -19.77 12.31
C MET A 2 -16.06 -18.97 11.24
N PRO A 3 -17.19 -19.46 10.76
CA PRO A 3 -18.02 -18.69 9.84
C PRO A 3 -18.59 -17.47 10.59
N LEU A 4 -18.61 -16.32 9.91
CA LEU A 4 -19.45 -15.22 10.39
C LEU A 4 -20.86 -15.72 10.63
N PRO A 5 -21.52 -15.32 11.74
CA PRO A 5 -22.87 -15.78 12.02
C PRO A 5 -23.79 -15.44 10.83
N ARG A 6 -24.49 -16.44 10.34
CA ARG A 6 -25.47 -16.29 9.26
C ARG A 6 -26.51 -15.26 9.66
N GLY A 7 -26.65 -14.17 8.91
CA GLY A 7 -27.83 -13.31 8.99
C GLY A 7 -27.64 -11.84 9.30
N GLN A 8 -26.42 -11.30 9.50
CA GLN A 8 -26.27 -9.85 9.61
C GLN A 8 -25.53 -9.29 8.38
N ALA A 9 -26.30 -8.73 7.46
CA ALA A 9 -25.73 -7.88 6.43
C ALA A 9 -25.21 -6.59 7.08
N ILE A 10 -23.90 -6.35 7.01
CA ILE A 10 -23.31 -5.07 7.38
C ILE A 10 -23.70 -4.07 6.29
N ARG A 11 -24.53 -3.07 6.66
CA ARG A 11 -25.03 -2.08 5.72
C ARG A 11 -23.90 -1.11 5.37
N ARG A 12 -23.72 -0.81 4.08
CA ARG A 12 -22.74 0.17 3.61
C ARG A 12 -23.00 1.59 4.11
N ASP A 13 -24.27 1.92 4.39
CA ASP A 13 -24.70 3.19 4.99
C ASP A 13 -24.40 3.30 6.49
N GLY A 14 -23.85 2.26 7.13
CA GLY A 14 -23.46 2.23 8.54
C GLY A 14 -22.23 3.09 8.87
N GLY A 15 -21.65 3.76 7.89
CA GLY A 15 -20.42 4.57 8.00
C GLY A 15 -19.15 3.73 8.04
N LEU A 16 -18.01 4.39 7.93
CA LEU A 16 -16.67 3.79 7.76
C LEU A 16 -16.28 2.79 8.88
N TRP A 17 -16.89 2.90 10.06
CA TRP A 17 -16.63 2.02 11.21
C TRP A 17 -17.62 0.84 11.36
N ALA A 18 -18.45 0.59 10.36
CA ALA A 18 -19.53 -0.41 10.48
C ALA A 18 -18.98 -1.82 10.64
N PHE A 19 -17.92 -2.17 9.92
CA PHE A 19 -17.29 -3.49 9.96
C PHE A 19 -16.55 -3.73 11.27
N GLU A 20 -15.74 -2.80 11.73
CA GLU A 20 -15.00 -2.90 12.99
C GLU A 20 -15.95 -3.02 14.18
N ARG A 21 -17.02 -2.20 14.21
CA ARG A 21 -18.04 -2.32 15.27
C ARG A 21 -18.79 -3.64 15.24
N ALA A 22 -19.06 -4.18 14.05
CA ALA A 22 -19.71 -5.48 13.93
C ALA A 22 -18.79 -6.59 14.44
N LEU A 23 -17.53 -6.60 14.00
CA LEU A 23 -16.52 -7.59 14.41
C LEU A 23 -16.27 -7.54 15.93
N ALA A 24 -16.14 -6.34 16.51
CA ALA A 24 -15.97 -6.14 17.95
C ALA A 24 -17.11 -6.75 18.76
N ARG A 25 -18.38 -6.58 18.33
CA ARG A 25 -19.55 -7.21 19.00
C ARG A 25 -19.50 -8.73 19.03
N TYR A 26 -18.74 -9.34 18.10
CA TYR A 26 -18.51 -10.80 18.07
C TYR A 26 -17.21 -11.23 18.75
N GLY A 27 -16.54 -10.32 19.48
CA GLY A 27 -15.27 -10.63 20.14
C GLY A 27 -14.09 -10.78 19.17
N LEU A 28 -14.19 -10.23 17.94
CA LEU A 28 -13.18 -10.28 16.90
C LEU A 28 -12.39 -8.97 16.80
N ALA A 29 -12.13 -8.32 17.92
CA ALA A 29 -11.26 -7.16 18.04
C ALA A 29 -9.95 -7.55 18.75
N PRO A 30 -8.83 -6.85 18.47
CA PRO A 30 -8.68 -5.73 17.54
C PRO A 30 -8.68 -6.17 16.05
N VAL A 31 -9.15 -5.27 15.18
CA VAL A 31 -9.23 -5.49 13.74
C VAL A 31 -8.08 -4.76 13.06
N ALA A 32 -7.34 -5.43 12.18
CA ALA A 32 -6.38 -4.79 11.30
C ALA A 32 -6.98 -4.58 9.90
N GLY A 33 -6.78 -3.40 9.32
CA GLY A 33 -7.00 -3.15 7.90
C GLY A 33 -5.69 -3.21 7.14
N VAL A 34 -5.73 -3.69 5.89
CA VAL A 34 -4.56 -3.80 5.01
C VAL A 34 -4.90 -3.27 3.62
N ASP A 35 -4.00 -2.45 3.08
CA ASP A 35 -4.12 -1.91 1.72
C ASP A 35 -2.73 -1.68 1.11
N GLU A 36 -2.68 -1.47 -0.23
CA GLU A 36 -1.45 -1.22 -0.98
C GLU A 36 -1.49 0.07 -1.79
N ALA A 37 -0.30 0.58 -2.11
CA ALA A 37 -0.10 1.68 -3.05
C ALA A 37 0.97 1.35 -4.09
N GLY A 38 0.74 1.77 -5.34
CA GLY A 38 1.69 1.60 -6.44
C GLY A 38 1.58 0.28 -7.19
N ARG A 39 0.50 -0.47 -7.04
CA ARG A 39 0.28 -1.71 -7.78
C ARG A 39 0.29 -1.51 -9.29
N GLY A 40 -0.39 -0.47 -9.81
CA GLY A 40 -0.46 -0.16 -11.25
C GLY A 40 0.68 0.70 -11.78
N ALA A 41 1.68 1.05 -10.97
CA ALA A 41 2.82 1.87 -11.41
C ALA A 41 3.88 0.99 -12.09
N CYS A 42 4.50 1.49 -13.15
CA CYS A 42 5.60 0.80 -13.86
C CYS A 42 6.99 1.13 -13.30
N ALA A 43 7.08 1.98 -12.28
CA ALA A 43 8.32 2.28 -11.55
C ALA A 43 8.08 2.49 -10.07
N GLY A 44 9.11 2.28 -9.28
CA GLY A 44 9.15 2.41 -7.84
C GLY A 44 8.54 1.22 -7.09
N PRO A 45 8.63 1.25 -5.75
CA PRO A 45 8.22 0.13 -4.91
C PRO A 45 6.70 -0.07 -4.91
N LEU A 46 6.29 -1.30 -4.64
CA LEU A 46 4.95 -1.62 -4.15
C LEU A 46 4.96 -1.45 -2.63
N VAL A 47 4.13 -0.55 -2.12
CA VAL A 47 4.06 -0.27 -0.68
C VAL A 47 2.76 -0.82 -0.12
N VAL A 48 2.86 -1.61 0.94
CA VAL A 48 1.73 -2.21 1.65
C VAL A 48 1.73 -1.74 3.09
N ALA A 49 0.57 -1.42 3.63
CA ALA A 49 0.42 -1.07 5.03
C ALA A 49 -0.65 -1.92 5.72
N ALA A 50 -0.41 -2.22 6.99
CA ALA A 50 -1.39 -2.75 7.92
C ALA A 50 -1.60 -1.75 9.06
N CYS A 51 -2.84 -1.54 9.50
CA CYS A 51 -3.17 -0.58 10.54
C CYS A 51 -4.25 -1.13 11.49
N VAL A 52 -4.01 -0.98 12.79
CA VAL A 52 -4.95 -1.30 13.86
C VAL A 52 -5.36 0.01 14.54
N LEU A 53 -6.61 0.40 14.42
CA LEU A 53 -7.15 1.57 15.10
C LEU A 53 -7.82 1.17 16.43
N PRO A 54 -7.75 2.03 17.49
CA PRO A 54 -8.49 1.79 18.71
C PRO A 54 -10.00 1.89 18.47
N GLU A 55 -10.78 1.18 19.27
CA GLU A 55 -12.24 1.24 19.23
C GLU A 55 -12.77 2.60 19.75
N GLY A 56 -13.98 2.93 19.32
CA GLY A 56 -14.73 4.09 19.80
C GLY A 56 -14.13 5.43 19.39
N ARG A 57 -14.31 6.46 20.24
CA ARG A 57 -13.90 7.84 19.94
C ARG A 57 -12.39 8.01 19.75
N ARG A 58 -11.57 7.20 20.41
CA ARG A 58 -10.10 7.27 20.33
C ARG A 58 -9.59 6.91 18.92
N GLY A 59 -10.27 5.99 18.24
CA GLY A 59 -9.91 5.56 16.89
C GLY A 59 -10.46 6.46 15.79
N GLN A 60 -11.37 7.39 16.09
CA GLN A 60 -11.89 8.28 15.07
C GLN A 60 -10.79 9.22 14.57
N VAL A 61 -10.40 9.03 13.33
CA VAL A 61 -9.44 9.87 12.63
C VAL A 61 -10.21 10.93 11.84
N PRO A 62 -9.98 12.23 12.10
CA PRO A 62 -10.62 13.30 11.33
C PRO A 62 -10.31 13.18 9.83
N ASP A 63 -11.28 13.46 9.00
CA ASP A 63 -11.18 13.46 7.54
C ASP A 63 -10.73 12.12 6.92
N LEU A 64 -10.77 11.00 7.68
CA LEU A 64 -10.40 9.69 7.16
C LEU A 64 -11.35 9.26 6.06
N ALA A 65 -10.78 9.02 4.89
CA ALA A 65 -11.47 8.53 3.70
C ALA A 65 -10.50 7.77 2.82
N ASP A 66 -10.98 7.19 1.71
CA ASP A 66 -10.15 6.67 0.63
C ASP A 66 -9.06 7.67 0.25
N SER A 67 -7.81 7.25 0.28
CA SER A 67 -6.63 8.10 0.06
C SER A 67 -6.63 8.81 -1.29
N LYS A 68 -7.33 8.25 -2.30
CA LYS A 68 -7.44 8.81 -3.66
C LYS A 68 -8.43 9.98 -3.72
N LEU A 69 -9.36 10.05 -2.77
CA LEU A 69 -10.34 11.14 -2.66
C LEU A 69 -9.80 12.35 -1.91
N LEU A 70 -8.68 12.19 -1.22
CA LEU A 70 -8.05 13.25 -0.44
C LEU A 70 -7.05 14.04 -1.30
N THR A 71 -7.05 15.36 -1.15
CA THR A 71 -5.96 16.20 -1.70
C THR A 71 -4.63 15.84 -1.02
N PRO A 72 -3.47 16.09 -1.65
CA PRO A 72 -2.16 15.79 -1.04
C PRO A 72 -2.01 16.38 0.37
N THR A 73 -2.38 17.64 0.57
CA THR A 73 -2.29 18.33 1.88
C THR A 73 -3.20 17.71 2.93
N VAL A 74 -4.44 17.36 2.56
CA VAL A 74 -5.37 16.69 3.50
C VAL A 74 -4.86 15.29 3.82
N ARG A 75 -4.34 14.56 2.82
CA ARG A 75 -3.81 13.21 3.01
C ARG A 75 -2.63 13.18 3.97
N GLU A 76 -1.69 14.14 3.89
CA GLU A 76 -0.60 14.27 4.85
C GLU A 76 -1.12 14.53 6.27
N ARG A 77 -2.08 15.41 6.44
CA ARG A 77 -2.70 15.66 7.75
C ARG A 77 -3.39 14.42 8.31
N VAL A 78 -4.12 13.67 7.47
CA VAL A 78 -4.77 12.42 7.86
C VAL A 78 -3.72 11.36 8.23
N TYR A 79 -2.62 11.25 7.46
CA TYR A 79 -1.49 10.37 7.79
C TYR A 79 -0.97 10.63 9.19
N GLU A 80 -0.70 11.90 9.56
CA GLU A 80 -0.24 12.25 10.90
C GLU A 80 -1.27 11.89 11.98
N HIS A 81 -2.57 12.06 11.70
CA HIS A 81 -3.63 11.65 12.62
C HIS A 81 -3.67 10.14 12.79
N VAL A 82 -3.51 9.36 11.72
CA VAL A 82 -3.44 7.90 11.79
C VAL A 82 -2.23 7.47 12.62
N VAL A 83 -1.03 8.00 12.34
CA VAL A 83 0.21 7.65 13.07
C VAL A 83 0.07 7.94 14.57
N ARG A 84 -0.55 9.06 14.96
CA ARG A 84 -0.75 9.42 16.37
C ARG A 84 -1.82 8.60 17.08
N ARG A 85 -2.81 8.05 16.36
CA ARG A 85 -4.00 7.42 16.96
C ARG A 85 -4.03 5.91 16.83
N ALA A 86 -3.32 5.34 15.86
CA ALA A 86 -3.26 3.89 15.69
C ALA A 86 -2.71 3.21 16.96
N LEU A 87 -3.29 2.08 17.33
CA LEU A 87 -2.71 1.18 18.33
C LEU A 87 -1.40 0.60 17.83
N ASP A 88 -1.36 0.29 16.56
CA ASP A 88 -0.18 -0.20 15.86
C ASP A 88 -0.35 -0.08 14.35
N PHE A 89 0.76 0.04 13.64
CA PHE A 89 0.78 -0.06 12.19
C PHE A 89 2.13 -0.57 11.68
N ARG A 90 2.12 -1.13 10.49
CA ARG A 90 3.33 -1.57 9.79
C ARG A 90 3.24 -1.19 8.34
N VAL A 91 4.33 -0.64 7.79
CA VAL A 91 4.48 -0.38 6.36
C VAL A 91 5.62 -1.24 5.84
N VAL A 92 5.41 -1.84 4.67
CA VAL A 92 6.39 -2.68 3.95
C VAL A 92 6.54 -2.12 2.55
N ALA A 93 7.76 -1.83 2.13
CA ALA A 93 8.07 -1.45 0.76
C ALA A 93 8.75 -2.65 0.06
N ILE A 94 8.21 -3.06 -1.08
CA ILE A 94 8.74 -4.14 -1.91
C ILE A 94 9.40 -3.48 -3.12
N PRO A 95 10.70 -3.63 -3.33
CA PRO A 95 11.42 -3.04 -4.45
C PRO A 95 10.88 -3.46 -5.81
N ALA A 96 11.10 -2.63 -6.84
CA ALA A 96 10.68 -2.93 -8.21
C ALA A 96 11.23 -4.28 -8.71
N ALA A 97 12.49 -4.58 -8.44
CA ALA A 97 13.12 -5.86 -8.81
C ALA A 97 12.45 -7.08 -8.16
N ASP A 98 11.99 -6.95 -6.90
CA ASP A 98 11.26 -8.04 -6.24
C ASP A 98 9.84 -8.19 -6.78
N VAL A 99 9.19 -7.09 -7.19
CA VAL A 99 7.91 -7.15 -7.90
C VAL A 99 8.05 -7.90 -9.22
N ASP A 100 9.12 -7.65 -9.97
CA ASP A 100 9.41 -8.36 -11.22
C ASP A 100 9.72 -9.84 -10.98
N ARG A 101 10.57 -10.14 -9.99
CA ARG A 101 10.98 -11.51 -9.67
C ARG A 101 9.83 -12.39 -9.19
N LEU A 102 8.94 -11.85 -8.36
CA LEU A 102 7.83 -12.60 -7.75
C LEU A 102 6.57 -12.58 -8.61
N GLY A 103 6.45 -11.59 -9.47
CA GLY A 103 5.19 -11.20 -10.10
C GLY A 103 4.30 -10.36 -9.16
N LEU A 104 3.61 -9.38 -9.74
CA LEU A 104 2.86 -8.35 -9.01
C LEU A 104 1.88 -8.91 -7.95
N HIS A 105 1.11 -9.95 -8.30
CA HIS A 105 0.13 -10.51 -7.38
C HIS A 105 0.78 -11.19 -6.19
N VAL A 106 1.82 -11.99 -6.43
CA VAL A 106 2.55 -12.70 -5.35
C VAL A 106 3.27 -11.68 -4.45
N ALA A 107 3.95 -10.68 -5.03
CA ALA A 107 4.59 -9.60 -4.28
C ALA A 107 3.58 -8.89 -3.37
N ASN A 108 2.37 -8.59 -3.87
CA ASN A 108 1.33 -7.94 -3.07
C ASN A 108 0.87 -8.84 -1.91
N VAL A 109 0.57 -10.12 -2.17
CA VAL A 109 0.19 -11.07 -1.11
C VAL A 109 1.29 -11.22 -0.05
N VAL A 110 2.56 -11.32 -0.48
CA VAL A 110 3.72 -11.39 0.43
C VAL A 110 3.81 -10.11 1.27
N GLY A 111 3.68 -8.93 0.66
CA GLY A 111 3.68 -7.65 1.37
C GLY A 111 2.57 -7.55 2.41
N MET A 112 1.35 -7.97 2.07
CA MET A 112 0.22 -7.97 3.01
C MET A 112 0.47 -8.90 4.21
N ARG A 113 1.03 -10.11 3.96
CA ARG A 113 1.43 -11.02 5.04
C ARG A 113 2.50 -10.43 5.94
N GLN A 114 3.54 -9.83 5.35
CA GLN A 114 4.64 -9.20 6.09
C GLN A 114 4.13 -8.01 6.91
N ALA A 115 3.26 -7.17 6.35
CA ALA A 115 2.67 -6.05 7.07
C ALA A 115 1.87 -6.51 8.30
N VAL A 116 1.02 -7.53 8.14
CA VAL A 116 0.24 -8.10 9.26
C VAL A 116 1.14 -8.79 10.28
N ALA A 117 2.10 -9.60 9.83
CA ALA A 117 3.04 -10.31 10.71
C ALA A 117 3.97 -9.35 11.49
N GLY A 118 4.24 -8.18 10.93
CA GLY A 118 5.08 -7.15 11.57
C GLY A 118 4.35 -6.30 12.62
N LEU A 119 3.04 -6.47 12.80
CA LEU A 119 2.30 -5.79 13.86
C LEU A 119 2.68 -6.36 15.23
N ARG A 120 2.92 -5.47 16.19
CA ARG A 120 3.13 -5.83 17.62
C ARG A 120 1.81 -6.17 18.30
N VAL A 121 0.74 -5.47 17.91
CA VAL A 121 -0.63 -5.77 18.34
C VAL A 121 -1.20 -6.86 17.45
N ARG A 122 -1.33 -8.09 17.98
CA ARG A 122 -1.90 -9.21 17.21
C ARG A 122 -3.39 -8.97 16.95
N PRO A 123 -3.81 -8.82 15.68
CA PRO A 123 -5.23 -8.65 15.36
C PRO A 123 -5.99 -9.97 15.58
N ALA A 124 -7.24 -9.86 16.00
CA ALA A 124 -8.17 -11.00 16.04
C ALA A 124 -8.81 -11.24 14.66
N TYR A 125 -8.85 -10.21 13.82
CA TYR A 125 -9.41 -10.27 12.47
C TYR A 125 -8.71 -9.29 11.52
N VAL A 126 -8.62 -9.64 10.23
CA VAL A 126 -7.99 -8.80 9.20
C VAL A 126 -8.99 -8.48 8.10
N LEU A 127 -9.06 -7.20 7.72
CA LEU A 127 -9.79 -6.72 6.55
C LEU A 127 -8.78 -6.32 5.47
N THR A 128 -8.89 -6.87 4.25
CA THR A 128 -8.00 -6.54 3.14
C THR A 128 -8.77 -5.84 2.02
N ASP A 129 -8.16 -4.84 1.36
CA ASP A 129 -8.74 -4.31 0.13
C ASP A 129 -8.60 -5.30 -1.03
N GLY A 130 -9.63 -5.42 -1.83
CA GLY A 130 -9.68 -6.07 -3.14
C GLY A 130 -9.75 -7.60 -3.13
N PHE A 131 -8.84 -8.33 -2.50
CA PHE A 131 -8.74 -9.79 -2.68
C PHE A 131 -8.35 -10.56 -1.40
N PRO A 132 -8.67 -11.87 -1.33
CA PRO A 132 -8.32 -12.72 -0.20
C PRO A 132 -6.81 -12.92 -0.09
N VAL A 133 -6.29 -12.84 1.12
CA VAL A 133 -4.87 -13.09 1.43
C VAL A 133 -4.76 -14.37 2.26
N PRO A 134 -4.37 -15.49 1.65
CA PRO A 134 -4.18 -16.74 2.39
C PRO A 134 -2.94 -16.65 3.27
N GLY A 135 -2.94 -17.35 4.41
CA GLY A 135 -1.76 -17.45 5.28
C GLY A 135 -1.50 -16.25 6.19
N LEU A 136 -2.52 -15.46 6.52
CA LEU A 136 -2.43 -14.37 7.50
C LEU A 136 -2.27 -14.85 8.95
N GLY A 137 -2.51 -16.14 9.23
CA GLY A 137 -2.45 -16.70 10.60
C GLY A 137 -3.63 -16.32 11.50
N VAL A 138 -4.56 -15.49 11.00
CA VAL A 138 -5.81 -15.07 11.65
C VAL A 138 -6.93 -15.04 10.62
N PRO A 139 -8.21 -15.11 11.05
CA PRO A 139 -9.34 -14.94 10.12
C PRO A 139 -9.29 -13.60 9.41
N GLY A 140 -9.71 -13.57 8.14
CA GLY A 140 -9.75 -12.34 7.37
C GLY A 140 -10.87 -12.31 6.33
N LEU A 141 -11.21 -11.12 5.89
CA LEU A 141 -12.22 -10.86 4.87
C LEU A 141 -11.65 -9.88 3.83
N ALA A 142 -11.70 -10.31 2.56
CA ALA A 142 -11.46 -9.42 1.44
C ALA A 142 -12.68 -8.55 1.17
N MET A 143 -12.45 -7.27 0.96
CA MET A 143 -13.50 -6.27 0.78
C MET A 143 -13.33 -5.57 -0.55
N TRP A 144 -14.36 -5.53 -1.34
CA TRP A 144 -14.40 -4.68 -2.53
C TRP A 144 -14.47 -3.21 -2.11
N LYS A 145 -13.45 -2.41 -2.48
CA LYS A 145 -13.29 -1.01 -2.06
C LYS A 145 -13.30 -0.89 -0.53
N GLY A 146 -12.46 -1.68 0.12
CA GLY A 146 -12.35 -1.73 1.58
C GLY A 146 -11.99 -0.38 2.17
N ASP A 147 -11.17 0.41 1.48
CA ASP A 147 -10.79 1.79 1.79
C ASP A 147 -11.97 2.78 1.89
N GLN A 148 -13.11 2.45 1.28
CA GLN A 148 -14.34 3.26 1.35
C GLN A 148 -15.35 2.79 2.41
N VAL A 149 -15.18 1.59 2.97
CA VAL A 149 -16.19 0.96 3.83
C VAL A 149 -15.67 0.48 5.19
N ALA A 150 -14.35 0.45 5.39
CA ALA A 150 -13.71 0.06 6.65
C ALA A 150 -12.63 1.06 7.07
N ALA A 151 -12.72 1.57 8.30
CA ALA A 151 -11.82 2.60 8.80
C ALA A 151 -10.36 2.14 8.90
N SER A 152 -10.13 0.91 9.32
CA SER A 152 -8.79 0.31 9.40
C SER A 152 -8.14 0.16 8.02
N VAL A 153 -8.93 -0.20 6.98
CA VAL A 153 -8.44 -0.28 5.59
C VAL A 153 -8.17 1.11 5.02
N ALA A 154 -9.06 2.08 5.25
CA ALA A 154 -8.84 3.47 4.86
C ALA A 154 -7.55 4.06 5.50
N ALA A 155 -7.30 3.75 6.77
CA ALA A 155 -6.08 4.16 7.45
C ALA A 155 -4.83 3.51 6.83
N ALA A 156 -4.89 2.21 6.52
CA ALA A 156 -3.81 1.51 5.81
C ALA A 156 -3.57 2.11 4.41
N SER A 157 -4.64 2.44 3.67
CA SER A 157 -4.57 3.12 2.36
C SER A 157 -3.78 4.43 2.44
N VAL A 158 -4.11 5.28 3.43
CA VAL A 158 -3.40 6.55 3.64
C VAL A 158 -1.93 6.31 4.00
N LEU A 159 -1.64 5.36 4.91
CA LEU A 159 -0.26 5.01 5.28
C LEU A 159 0.56 4.53 4.07
N ALA A 160 0.02 3.61 3.30
CA ALA A 160 0.68 3.09 2.10
C ALA A 160 0.91 4.19 1.06
N LYS A 161 -0.12 5.00 0.77
CA LYS A 161 -0.07 6.05 -0.25
C LYS A 161 0.91 7.15 0.09
N VAL A 162 0.87 7.70 1.31
CA VAL A 162 1.78 8.76 1.74
C VAL A 162 3.22 8.27 1.77
N THR A 163 3.47 7.09 2.34
CA THR A 163 4.81 6.52 2.38
C THR A 163 5.37 6.33 0.97
N ARG A 164 4.56 5.76 0.06
CA ARG A 164 4.97 5.57 -1.32
C ARG A 164 5.25 6.89 -2.03
N ASP A 165 4.37 7.88 -1.89
CA ASP A 165 4.55 9.18 -2.54
C ASP A 165 5.84 9.88 -2.10
N ARG A 166 6.20 9.76 -0.81
CA ARG A 166 7.47 10.26 -0.25
C ARG A 166 8.68 9.52 -0.85
N LEU A 167 8.61 8.19 -0.96
CA LEU A 167 9.66 7.39 -1.61
C LEU A 167 9.82 7.79 -3.09
N MET A 168 8.72 8.02 -3.81
CA MET A 168 8.78 8.46 -5.20
C MET A 168 9.37 9.87 -5.35
N CYS A 169 9.18 10.77 -4.38
CA CYS A 169 9.87 12.06 -4.37
C CYS A 169 11.39 11.88 -4.19
N GLN A 170 11.81 11.03 -3.26
CA GLN A 170 13.24 10.73 -3.06
C GLN A 170 13.87 10.09 -4.31
N LEU A 171 13.12 9.22 -5.01
CA LEU A 171 13.56 8.67 -6.30
C LEU A 171 13.63 9.76 -7.39
N GLY A 172 12.74 10.76 -7.36
CA GLY A 172 12.80 11.92 -8.25
C GLY A 172 14.07 12.75 -8.06
N ASP A 173 14.51 12.93 -6.81
CA ASP A 173 15.78 13.61 -6.51
C ASP A 173 16.99 12.81 -7.02
N ARG A 174 16.92 11.48 -6.98
CA ARG A 174 17.99 10.58 -7.39
C ARG A 174 18.05 10.37 -8.91
N TYR A 175 16.91 10.38 -9.58
CA TYR A 175 16.74 10.16 -11.01
C TYR A 175 15.94 11.31 -11.63
N PRO A 176 16.48 12.53 -11.66
CA PRO A 176 15.76 13.74 -12.07
C PRO A 176 15.24 13.67 -13.50
N GLU A 177 15.87 12.88 -14.37
CA GLU A 177 15.50 12.68 -15.76
C GLU A 177 14.11 12.05 -15.97
N TYR A 178 13.57 11.34 -14.95
CA TYR A 178 12.27 10.67 -15.05
C TYR A 178 11.11 11.45 -14.40
N ASP A 179 11.38 12.45 -13.57
CA ASP A 179 10.37 13.23 -12.83
C ASP A 179 9.41 12.33 -11.99
N PHE A 180 9.96 11.34 -11.29
CA PHE A 180 9.18 10.45 -10.42
C PHE A 180 8.39 11.19 -9.33
N ALA A 181 8.84 12.37 -8.95
CA ALA A 181 8.15 13.21 -7.99
C ALA A 181 6.79 13.72 -8.49
N SER A 182 6.60 13.87 -9.79
CA SER A 182 5.36 14.32 -10.41
C SER A 182 4.36 13.17 -10.55
N HIS A 183 4.66 12.22 -11.42
CA HIS A 183 3.73 11.15 -11.80
C HIS A 183 3.80 9.89 -10.92
N LYS A 184 4.63 9.87 -9.87
CA LYS A 184 4.76 8.77 -8.91
C LYS A 184 4.98 7.38 -9.54
N GLY A 185 5.67 7.33 -10.69
CA GLY A 185 5.99 6.10 -11.40
C GLY A 185 4.82 5.49 -12.20
N TYR A 186 3.68 6.17 -12.27
CA TYR A 186 2.59 5.73 -13.15
C TYR A 186 2.88 6.04 -14.62
N VAL A 187 2.24 5.30 -15.50
CA VAL A 187 2.35 5.51 -16.95
C VAL A 187 1.61 6.79 -17.33
N THR A 188 2.40 7.84 -17.65
CA THR A 188 1.92 9.11 -18.17
C THR A 188 2.66 9.41 -19.48
N PRO A 189 2.20 10.38 -20.30
CA PRO A 189 2.93 10.81 -21.48
C PRO A 189 4.36 11.26 -21.16
N GLU A 190 4.55 12.02 -20.07
CA GLU A 190 5.85 12.52 -19.62
C GLU A 190 6.78 11.37 -19.20
N HIS A 191 6.28 10.42 -18.40
CA HIS A 191 7.05 9.24 -18.01
C HIS A 191 7.42 8.36 -19.22
N SER A 192 6.50 8.21 -20.16
CA SER A 192 6.75 7.46 -21.40
C SER A 192 7.82 8.14 -22.27
N ALA A 193 7.79 9.48 -22.37
CA ALA A 193 8.82 10.25 -23.09
C ALA A 193 10.19 10.13 -22.42
N ALA A 194 10.26 10.22 -21.10
CA ALA A 194 11.51 10.02 -20.34
C ALA A 194 12.08 8.61 -20.53
N LEU A 195 11.22 7.57 -20.50
CA LEU A 195 11.63 6.19 -20.78
C LEU A 195 12.22 6.02 -22.20
N LEU A 196 11.62 6.66 -23.19
CA LEU A 196 12.15 6.61 -24.56
C LEU A 196 13.47 7.35 -24.72
N ALA A 197 13.65 8.47 -24.00
CA ALA A 197 14.84 9.29 -24.08
C ALA A 197 16.04 8.70 -23.32
N HIS A 198 15.81 8.11 -22.15
CA HIS A 198 16.86 7.71 -21.19
C HIS A 198 16.94 6.19 -20.96
N GLY A 199 16.01 5.41 -21.53
CA GLY A 199 15.87 3.99 -21.21
C GLY A 199 15.31 3.77 -19.79
N PRO A 200 15.14 2.53 -19.33
CA PRO A 200 14.71 2.23 -17.96
C PRO A 200 15.88 2.25 -16.98
N CYS A 201 15.69 2.86 -15.79
CA CYS A 201 16.61 2.74 -14.66
C CYS A 201 16.21 1.52 -13.77
N PRO A 202 17.05 1.14 -12.75
CA PRO A 202 16.78 0.00 -11.85
C PRO A 202 15.48 0.07 -11.06
N GLU A 203 14.89 1.25 -10.92
CA GLU A 203 13.63 1.47 -10.24
C GLU A 203 12.40 1.16 -11.12
N HIS A 204 12.60 0.89 -12.41
CA HIS A 204 11.50 0.47 -13.28
C HIS A 204 11.21 -1.02 -13.15
N ARG A 205 9.96 -1.39 -13.36
CA ARG A 205 9.49 -2.78 -13.35
C ARG A 205 9.56 -3.33 -14.76
N PHE A 206 10.59 -4.09 -15.03
CA PHE A 206 10.91 -4.63 -16.36
C PHE A 206 9.87 -5.64 -16.88
N SER A 207 9.06 -6.23 -16.03
CA SER A 207 7.91 -7.06 -16.40
C SER A 207 6.75 -6.28 -17.04
N TYR A 208 6.76 -4.94 -16.97
CA TYR A 208 5.75 -4.08 -17.58
C TYR A 208 6.09 -3.82 -19.05
N VAL A 209 5.12 -4.03 -19.94
CA VAL A 209 5.31 -4.02 -21.41
C VAL A 209 5.94 -2.70 -21.93
N ASN A 210 5.54 -1.56 -21.39
CA ASN A 210 6.10 -0.26 -21.78
C ASN A 210 7.57 -0.11 -21.36
N VAL A 211 7.95 -0.66 -20.22
CA VAL A 211 9.34 -0.65 -19.73
C VAL A 211 10.21 -1.61 -20.54
N ALA A 212 9.73 -2.85 -20.75
CA ALA A 212 10.45 -3.84 -21.56
C ALA A 212 10.76 -3.33 -22.96
N ARG A 213 9.77 -2.72 -23.65
CA ARG A 213 9.96 -2.13 -24.99
C ARG A 213 10.98 -0.98 -25.01
N ALA A 214 10.97 -0.13 -23.99
CA ALA A 214 11.95 0.96 -23.90
C ALA A 214 13.35 0.41 -23.64
N GLY A 215 13.50 -0.67 -22.85
CA GLY A 215 14.76 -1.36 -22.63
C GLY A 215 15.36 -1.99 -23.89
N GLU A 216 14.55 -2.63 -24.73
CA GLU A 216 14.98 -3.20 -26.01
C GLU A 216 15.55 -2.14 -26.97
N SER A 217 14.97 -0.93 -26.92
CA SER A 217 15.41 0.19 -27.76
C SER A 217 16.73 0.81 -27.29
N SER A 218 17.12 0.60 -26.04
CA SER A 218 18.30 1.20 -25.39
C SER A 218 19.53 0.27 -25.33
N VAL A 219 19.44 -0.99 -25.75
CA VAL A 219 20.56 -1.97 -25.75
C VAL A 219 21.67 -1.63 -26.78
N GLY A 220 21.74 -0.36 -27.23
CA GLY A 220 22.85 0.18 -28.02
C GLY A 220 23.92 0.94 -27.22
N CYS A 221 23.83 1.12 -25.90
CA CYS A 221 24.80 1.85 -25.08
C CYS A 221 24.91 1.37 -23.64
N GLN A 222 26.04 0.71 -23.35
CA GLN A 222 26.86 0.70 -22.14
C GLN A 222 26.37 -0.01 -20.88
N ASP A 223 27.11 -1.10 -20.57
CA ASP A 223 27.28 -1.73 -19.26
C ASP A 223 27.89 -0.74 -18.24
N GLY A 224 27.32 -0.70 -17.05
CA GLY A 224 27.86 0.02 -15.90
C GLY A 224 27.22 -0.50 -14.61
N GLU A 225 27.96 -1.40 -13.94
CA GLU A 225 27.63 -1.96 -12.62
C GLU A 225 27.39 -0.86 -11.58
N ASN A 226 26.31 -0.94 -10.85
CA ASN A 226 26.27 -0.41 -9.48
C ASN A 226 25.21 -1.11 -8.63
N GLU A 227 25.68 -1.94 -7.73
CA GLU A 227 24.94 -2.66 -6.70
C GLU A 227 24.46 -1.66 -5.64
N LEU A 228 23.16 -1.62 -5.38
CA LEU A 228 22.56 -0.76 -4.35
C LEU A 228 21.91 -1.59 -3.25
N VAL A 229 22.54 -1.52 -2.08
CA VAL A 229 21.95 -1.96 -0.82
C VAL A 229 20.89 -0.94 -0.39
N ILE A 230 19.61 -1.29 -0.54
CA ILE A 230 18.52 -0.52 0.06
C ILE A 230 18.38 -1.01 1.50
N ALA A 231 18.81 -0.16 2.43
CA ALA A 231 18.62 -0.37 3.86
C ALA A 231 17.12 -0.52 4.17
N ASP A 232 16.83 -1.50 5.01
CA ASP A 232 15.50 -1.80 5.59
C ASP A 232 14.99 -0.56 6.34
N THR A 233 14.29 0.34 5.63
CA THR A 233 13.76 1.56 6.23
C THR A 233 12.55 1.22 7.09
N MET A 234 12.85 0.80 8.32
CA MET A 234 11.86 0.66 9.37
C MET A 234 11.41 2.07 9.80
N VAL A 235 10.25 2.52 9.37
CA VAL A 235 9.54 3.62 10.03
C VAL A 235 8.94 3.06 11.31
N ARG A 236 9.65 3.25 12.42
CA ARG A 236 9.14 2.98 13.77
C ARG A 236 8.44 4.25 14.27
N ALA A 237 7.22 4.09 14.81
CA ALA A 237 6.64 5.05 15.74
C ALA A 237 7.18 4.82 17.16
#